data_beebfc8dc29c4524174df965771fa8ed
#
_entry.id   beebfc8dc29c4524174df965771fa8ed
#
_cell.length_a   1.000
_cell.length_b   1.000
_cell.length_c   1.000
_cell.angle_alpha   90.00
_cell.angle_beta   90.00
_cell.angle_gamma   90.00
#
_symmetry.space_group_name_H-M   'P 1'
#
loop_
_entity.id
_entity.type
_entity.pdbx_description
1 polymer ?
#
loop_
_entity_poly.entity_id
_entity_poly.type
_entity_poly.pdbx_seq_one_letter_code
_entity_poly.pdbx_strand_id
1 'polypeptide(L)'
;MEDYTNDAVKAVMSAYTPIEVKTLLHNHDEKCFVHHQDPKDIIQFYHDHFEDVHHWLLDDSHAYEYYANAQAAYNYAQAKCKTEKDRFALQQHFIKDVVYIFIATVCYDLAASHDMLNMTMQEVEDYQLAKDLEHRKNKLQVIDGGKK
;
A
#
# COMPACT_ATOMS: atom_id res chain seq x y z
N MET A 1 19.42 2.99 14.77
CA MET A 1 18.19 2.30 14.37
C MET A 1 17.02 3.23 14.57
N GLU A 2 16.19 3.38 13.59
CA GLU A 2 15.03 4.23 13.70
C GLU A 2 14.04 3.67 14.72
N ASP A 3 13.40 4.57 15.43
CA ASP A 3 12.43 4.21 16.45
C ASP A 3 11.02 4.27 15.84
N TYR A 4 10.47 3.10 15.52
CA TYR A 4 9.12 3.00 14.98
C TYR A 4 8.09 2.99 16.12
N THR A 5 7.90 4.15 16.75
CA THR A 5 7.05 4.25 17.93
C THR A 5 5.61 4.63 17.64
N ASN A 6 5.31 5.20 16.48
CA ASN A 6 3.93 5.62 16.19
C ASN A 6 3.03 4.42 15.83
N ASP A 7 1.75 4.58 16.09
CA ASP A 7 0.76 3.51 15.96
C ASP A 7 0.55 3.08 14.50
N ALA A 8 0.64 4.01 13.57
CA ALA A 8 0.50 3.71 12.14
C ALA A 8 1.63 2.80 11.66
N VAL A 9 2.87 3.11 12.03
CA VAL A 9 4.04 2.30 11.67
C VAL A 9 3.93 0.91 12.28
N LYS A 10 3.54 0.81 13.55
CA LYS A 10 3.34 -0.48 14.21
C LYS A 10 2.27 -1.32 13.50
N ALA A 11 1.18 -0.70 13.06
CA ALA A 11 0.13 -1.39 12.32
C ALA A 11 0.67 -1.96 11.00
N VAL A 12 1.47 -1.18 10.26
CA VAL A 12 2.10 -1.65 9.03
C VAL A 12 3.07 -2.79 9.31
N MET A 13 3.93 -2.64 10.30
CA MET A 13 4.93 -3.66 10.65
C MET A 13 4.31 -5.00 11.02
N SER A 14 3.14 -4.99 11.63
CA SER A 14 2.45 -6.23 11.98
C SER A 14 1.72 -6.87 10.80
N ALA A 15 1.45 -6.12 9.73
CA ALA A 15 0.66 -6.59 8.60
C ALA A 15 1.49 -7.09 7.42
N TYR A 16 2.75 -6.65 7.27
CA TYR A 16 3.55 -6.93 6.06
C TYR A 16 4.92 -7.51 6.38
N THR A 17 5.33 -8.50 5.57
CA THR A 17 6.70 -9.01 5.59
C THR A 17 7.57 -8.20 4.62
N PRO A 18 8.91 -8.18 4.80
CA PRO A 18 9.80 -7.49 3.85
C PRO A 18 9.64 -7.95 2.40
N ILE A 19 9.41 -9.24 2.17
CA ILE A 19 9.19 -9.77 0.81
C ILE A 19 7.88 -9.25 0.22
N GLU A 20 6.79 -9.23 1.00
CA GLU A 20 5.51 -8.69 0.57
C GLU A 20 5.63 -7.22 0.21
N VAL A 21 6.42 -6.48 0.97
CA VAL A 21 6.73 -5.08 0.69
C VAL A 21 7.44 -4.91 -0.63
N LYS A 22 8.48 -5.69 -0.87
CA LYS A 22 9.24 -5.61 -2.12
C LYS A 22 8.34 -5.95 -3.31
N THR A 23 7.47 -6.95 -3.16
CA THR A 23 6.48 -7.30 -4.16
C THR A 23 5.50 -6.16 -4.40
N LEU A 24 5.04 -5.52 -3.34
CA LEU A 24 4.16 -4.36 -3.40
C LEU A 24 4.79 -3.23 -4.21
N LEU A 25 6.05 -2.92 -3.93
CA LEU A 25 6.78 -1.87 -4.64
C LEU A 25 6.98 -2.22 -6.12
N HIS A 26 7.22 -3.48 -6.43
CA HIS A 26 7.40 -3.94 -7.80
C HIS A 26 6.10 -3.81 -8.62
N ASN A 27 4.96 -4.12 -8.00
CA ASN A 27 3.66 -4.17 -8.67
C ASN A 27 2.85 -2.87 -8.52
N HIS A 28 3.46 -1.81 -8.03
CA HIS A 28 2.73 -0.63 -7.61
C HIS A 28 1.93 0.05 -8.73
N ASP A 29 2.39 -0.01 -9.96
CA ASP A 29 1.71 0.65 -11.08
C ASP A 29 0.47 -0.10 -11.56
N GLU A 30 0.45 -1.41 -11.44
CA GLU A 30 -0.62 -2.23 -12.01
C GLU A 30 -1.52 -2.86 -10.96
N LYS A 31 -0.94 -3.29 -9.84
CA LYS A 31 -1.65 -4.05 -8.81
C LYS A 31 -1.30 -3.53 -7.42
N CYS A 32 -1.55 -2.26 -7.22
CA CYS A 32 -1.33 -1.66 -5.92
C CYS A 32 -2.04 -2.48 -4.83
N PHE A 33 -1.27 -2.92 -3.85
CA PHE A 33 -1.79 -3.75 -2.77
C PHE A 33 -2.98 -3.10 -2.08
N VAL A 34 -2.93 -1.79 -1.89
CA VAL A 34 -3.99 -1.04 -1.22
C VAL A 34 -5.30 -1.10 -2.00
N HIS A 35 -5.24 -1.22 -3.34
CA HIS A 35 -6.44 -1.31 -4.17
C HIS A 35 -7.20 -2.63 -4.00
N HIS A 36 -6.56 -3.65 -3.41
CA HIS A 36 -7.20 -4.93 -3.13
C HIS A 36 -7.78 -5.00 -1.71
N GLN A 37 -7.58 -3.95 -0.91
CA GLN A 37 -8.15 -3.86 0.41
C GLN A 37 -9.57 -3.27 0.33
N ASP A 38 -10.37 -3.52 1.35
CA ASP A 38 -11.67 -2.89 1.46
C ASP A 38 -11.48 -1.37 1.56
N PRO A 39 -12.10 -0.59 0.67
CA PRO A 39 -11.98 0.87 0.71
C PRO A 39 -12.33 1.48 2.07
N LYS A 40 -13.27 0.90 2.79
CA LYS A 40 -13.66 1.39 4.11
C LYS A 40 -12.54 1.27 5.12
N ASP A 41 -11.80 0.15 5.07
CA ASP A 41 -10.67 -0.09 5.97
C ASP A 41 -9.52 0.87 5.69
N ILE A 42 -9.25 1.15 4.42
CA ILE A 42 -8.22 2.10 4.01
C ILE A 42 -8.55 3.49 4.51
N ILE A 43 -9.78 3.91 4.32
CA ILE A 43 -10.24 5.24 4.74
C ILE A 43 -10.23 5.35 6.26
N GLN A 44 -10.66 4.29 6.95
CA GLN A 44 -10.63 4.25 8.41
C GLN A 44 -9.20 4.34 8.92
N PHE A 45 -8.27 3.59 8.31
CA PHE A 45 -6.85 3.66 8.65
C PHE A 45 -6.33 5.09 8.52
N TYR A 46 -6.64 5.76 7.41
CA TYR A 46 -6.21 7.12 7.18
C TYR A 46 -6.73 8.08 8.26
N HIS A 47 -8.00 7.96 8.63
CA HIS A 47 -8.58 8.82 9.66
C HIS A 47 -7.99 8.54 11.05
N ASP A 48 -7.75 7.28 11.36
CA ASP A 48 -7.21 6.89 12.66
C ASP A 48 -5.75 7.31 12.84
N HIS A 49 -5.00 7.41 11.75
CA HIS A 49 -3.56 7.66 11.77
C HIS A 49 -3.15 8.88 10.97
N PHE A 50 -4.07 9.81 10.75
CA PHE A 50 -3.87 10.96 9.88
C PHE A 50 -2.58 11.73 10.18
N GLU A 51 -2.37 12.08 11.45
CA GLU A 51 -1.20 12.87 11.84
C GLU A 51 0.11 12.11 11.65
N ASP A 52 0.12 10.82 12.02
CA ASP A 52 1.30 9.98 11.86
C ASP A 52 1.66 9.79 10.39
N VAL A 53 0.66 9.55 9.55
CA VAL A 53 0.85 9.36 8.11
C VAL A 53 1.44 10.62 7.48
N HIS A 54 0.85 11.78 7.76
CA HIS A 54 1.33 13.04 7.20
C HIS A 54 2.70 13.43 7.73
N HIS A 55 2.95 13.21 9.01
CA HIS A 55 4.26 13.47 9.60
C HIS A 55 5.35 12.66 8.90
N TRP A 56 5.09 11.37 8.71
CA TRP A 56 6.04 10.48 8.03
C TRP A 56 6.28 10.91 6.57
N LEU A 57 5.20 11.22 5.85
CA LEU A 57 5.30 11.61 4.44
C LEU A 57 6.07 12.91 4.25
N LEU A 58 5.98 13.83 5.20
CA LEU A 58 6.70 15.11 5.13
C LEU A 58 8.17 14.99 5.55
N ASP A 59 8.48 14.04 6.42
CA ASP A 59 9.85 13.85 6.92
C ASP A 59 10.72 13.01 6.00
N ASP A 60 10.13 12.11 5.21
CA ASP A 60 10.87 11.26 4.29
C ASP A 60 10.94 11.90 2.91
N SER A 61 12.16 12.13 2.39
CA SER A 61 12.35 12.84 1.13
C SER A 61 11.74 12.13 -0.08
N HIS A 62 11.80 10.80 -0.11
CA HIS A 62 11.22 10.02 -1.22
C HIS A 62 9.69 10.00 -1.13
N ALA A 63 9.16 9.80 0.06
CA ALA A 63 7.73 9.84 0.29
C ALA A 63 7.15 11.22 -0.04
N TYR A 64 7.86 12.27 0.37
CA TYR A 64 7.43 13.65 0.09
C TYR A 64 7.29 13.89 -1.42
N GLU A 65 8.24 13.43 -2.20
CA GLU A 65 8.20 13.60 -3.67
C GLU A 65 6.96 12.92 -4.27
N TYR A 66 6.71 11.67 -3.90
CA TYR A 66 5.53 10.95 -4.38
C TYR A 66 4.23 11.58 -3.88
N TYR A 67 4.21 11.99 -2.62
CA TYR A 67 3.05 12.65 -2.04
C TYR A 67 2.74 13.98 -2.73
N ALA A 68 3.76 14.80 -2.99
CA ALA A 68 3.60 16.08 -3.67
C ALA A 68 3.05 15.89 -5.09
N ASN A 69 3.52 14.88 -5.81
CA ASN A 69 3.03 14.55 -7.14
C ASN A 69 1.58 14.10 -7.10
N ALA A 70 1.22 13.25 -6.14
CA ALA A 70 -0.16 12.79 -5.98
C ALA A 70 -1.09 13.95 -5.64
N GLN A 71 -0.64 14.87 -4.78
CA GLN A 71 -1.42 16.04 -4.41
C GLN A 71 -1.63 16.99 -5.60
N ALA A 72 -0.60 17.20 -6.40
CA ALA A 72 -0.70 18.03 -7.60
C ALA A 72 -1.71 17.43 -8.59
N ALA A 73 -1.66 16.12 -8.80
CA ALA A 73 -2.60 15.41 -9.66
C ALA A 73 -4.03 15.51 -9.12
N TYR A 74 -4.20 15.36 -7.81
CA TYR A 74 -5.49 15.51 -7.16
C TYR A 74 -6.06 16.91 -7.35
N ASN A 75 -5.26 17.95 -7.12
CA ASN A 75 -5.69 19.34 -7.27
C ASN A 75 -6.12 19.64 -8.71
N TYR A 76 -5.36 19.13 -9.68
CA TYR A 76 -5.68 19.29 -11.08
C TYR A 76 -6.99 18.63 -11.45
N ALA A 77 -7.18 17.39 -11.03
CA ALA A 77 -8.40 16.63 -11.29
C ALA A 77 -9.62 17.22 -10.56
N GLN A 78 -9.41 17.69 -9.33
CA GLN A 78 -10.48 18.31 -8.53
C GLN A 78 -11.07 19.54 -9.21
N ALA A 79 -10.21 20.35 -9.82
CA ALA A 79 -10.66 21.55 -10.53
C ALA A 79 -11.58 21.21 -11.72
N LYS A 80 -11.50 20.01 -12.24
CA LYS A 80 -12.32 19.54 -13.37
C LYS A 80 -13.59 18.81 -12.96
N CYS A 81 -13.75 18.50 -11.69
CA CYS A 81 -14.95 17.83 -11.20
C CYS A 81 -16.14 18.78 -11.24
N LYS A 82 -17.27 18.28 -11.76
CA LYS A 82 -18.49 19.10 -11.90
C LYS A 82 -19.52 18.78 -10.83
N THR A 83 -19.46 17.62 -10.20
CA THR A 83 -20.44 17.19 -9.21
C THR A 83 -19.76 16.87 -7.88
N GLU A 84 -20.53 16.94 -6.80
CA GLU A 84 -20.07 16.54 -5.47
C GLU A 84 -19.72 15.06 -5.41
N LYS A 85 -20.47 14.24 -6.14
CA LYS A 85 -20.20 12.80 -6.23
C LYS A 85 -18.81 12.52 -6.82
N ASP A 86 -18.47 13.25 -7.89
CA ASP A 86 -17.17 13.10 -8.54
C ASP A 86 -16.03 13.55 -7.62
N ARG A 87 -16.25 14.67 -6.92
CA ARG A 87 -15.26 15.17 -5.95
C ARG A 87 -15.04 14.17 -4.82
N PHE A 88 -16.10 13.57 -4.31
CA PHE A 88 -16.03 12.59 -3.25
C PHE A 88 -15.24 11.34 -3.72
N ALA A 89 -15.56 10.83 -4.91
CA ALA A 89 -14.88 9.66 -5.47
C ALA A 89 -13.39 9.95 -5.66
N LEU A 90 -13.05 11.14 -6.17
CA LEU A 90 -11.66 11.55 -6.36
C LEU A 90 -10.92 11.66 -5.02
N GLN A 91 -11.57 12.20 -4.00
CA GLN A 91 -11.00 12.29 -2.66
C GLN A 91 -10.68 10.91 -2.09
N GLN A 92 -11.59 9.95 -2.24
CA GLN A 92 -11.38 8.57 -1.79
C GLN A 92 -10.18 7.93 -2.51
N HIS A 93 -10.07 8.19 -3.80
CA HIS A 93 -8.93 7.70 -4.59
C HIS A 93 -7.61 8.30 -4.09
N PHE A 94 -7.60 9.60 -3.83
CA PHE A 94 -6.42 10.29 -3.31
C PHE A 94 -6.00 9.74 -1.94
N ILE A 95 -6.96 9.47 -1.06
CA ILE A 95 -6.68 8.86 0.25
C ILE A 95 -6.00 7.51 0.07
N LYS A 96 -6.46 6.69 -0.86
CA LYS A 96 -5.83 5.41 -1.16
C LYS A 96 -4.39 5.58 -1.62
N ASP A 97 -4.13 6.55 -2.48
CA ASP A 97 -2.78 6.84 -2.95
C ASP A 97 -1.88 7.27 -1.81
N VAL A 98 -2.37 8.15 -0.93
CA VAL A 98 -1.62 8.62 0.25
C VAL A 98 -1.26 7.45 1.17
N VAL A 99 -2.24 6.61 1.48
CA VAL A 99 -2.02 5.43 2.34
C VAL A 99 -1.02 4.47 1.69
N TYR A 100 -1.15 4.26 0.37
CA TYR A 100 -0.21 3.40 -0.36
C TYR A 100 1.22 3.92 -0.25
N ILE A 101 1.43 5.23 -0.50
CA ILE A 101 2.76 5.84 -0.42
C ILE A 101 3.33 5.67 0.98
N PHE A 102 2.51 5.90 2.00
CA PHE A 102 2.92 5.72 3.39
C PHE A 102 3.35 4.28 3.67
N ILE A 103 2.50 3.31 3.33
CA ILE A 103 2.79 1.89 3.56
C ILE A 103 4.06 1.48 2.81
N ALA A 104 4.17 1.83 1.53
CA ALA A 104 5.33 1.48 0.72
C ALA A 104 6.62 2.06 1.31
N THR A 105 6.58 3.31 1.78
CA THR A 105 7.74 3.98 2.36
C THR A 105 8.19 3.31 3.66
N VAL A 106 7.26 3.09 4.59
CA VAL A 106 7.56 2.44 5.86
C VAL A 106 8.12 1.04 5.62
N CYS A 107 7.49 0.31 4.74
CA CYS A 107 7.91 -1.06 4.46
C CYS A 107 9.23 -1.12 3.70
N TYR A 108 9.51 -0.15 2.81
CA TYR A 108 10.79 -0.06 2.14
C TYR A 108 11.92 0.15 3.16
N ASP A 109 11.73 1.06 4.12
CA ASP A 109 12.71 1.31 5.17
C ASP A 109 12.93 0.08 6.03
N LEU A 110 11.85 -0.63 6.35
CA LEU A 110 11.91 -1.86 7.12
C LEU A 110 12.67 -2.96 6.36
N ALA A 111 12.39 -3.12 5.07
CA ALA A 111 13.07 -4.09 4.22
C ALA A 111 14.56 -3.78 4.10
N ALA A 112 14.92 -2.50 3.95
CA ALA A 112 16.30 -2.07 3.87
C ALA A 112 17.05 -2.41 5.16
N SER A 113 16.42 -2.20 6.33
CA SER A 113 17.05 -2.50 7.62
C SER A 113 17.26 -4.00 7.85
N HIS A 114 16.54 -4.84 7.10
CA HIS A 114 16.67 -6.30 7.16
C HIS A 114 17.43 -6.88 5.96
N ASP A 115 18.09 -6.03 5.16
CA ASP A 115 18.86 -6.42 3.97
C ASP A 115 18.02 -7.17 2.92
N MET A 116 16.70 -7.08 3.01
CA MET A 116 15.82 -7.79 2.08
C MET A 116 15.75 -7.15 0.69
N LEU A 117 16.24 -5.91 0.55
CA LEU A 117 16.27 -5.23 -0.75
C LEU A 117 17.34 -5.80 -1.68
N ASN A 118 18.22 -6.67 -1.17
CA ASN A 118 19.23 -7.36 -1.99
C ASN A 118 18.63 -8.48 -2.85
N MET A 119 17.37 -8.82 -2.66
CA MET A 119 16.70 -9.81 -3.50
C MET A 119 16.63 -9.33 -4.94
N THR A 120 16.85 -10.26 -5.87
CA THR A 120 16.66 -9.96 -7.30
C THR A 120 15.16 -9.86 -7.62
N MET A 121 14.83 -9.19 -8.72
CA MET A 121 13.44 -9.13 -9.17
C MET A 121 12.91 -10.52 -9.52
N GLN A 122 13.77 -11.42 -10.00
CA GLN A 122 13.39 -12.79 -10.27
C GLN A 122 12.93 -13.50 -8.99
N GLU A 123 13.64 -13.29 -7.89
CA GLU A 123 13.25 -13.87 -6.60
C GLU A 123 11.90 -13.34 -6.13
N VAL A 124 11.64 -12.06 -6.33
CA VAL A 124 10.34 -11.43 -6.00
C VAL A 124 9.22 -12.04 -6.86
N GLU A 125 9.46 -12.18 -8.15
CA GLU A 125 8.49 -12.78 -9.08
C GLU A 125 8.20 -14.24 -8.73
N ASP A 126 9.23 -15.00 -8.39
CA ASP A 126 9.08 -16.40 -7.98
C ASP A 126 8.24 -16.50 -6.70
N TYR A 127 8.48 -15.63 -5.75
CA TYR A 127 7.69 -15.57 -4.52
C TYR A 127 6.22 -15.26 -4.81
N GLN A 128 5.96 -14.29 -5.68
CA GLN A 128 4.60 -13.92 -6.06
C GLN A 128 3.89 -15.06 -6.77
N LEU A 129 4.57 -15.73 -7.68
CA LEU A 129 4.02 -16.88 -8.39
C LEU A 129 3.65 -18.02 -7.44
N ALA A 130 4.51 -18.30 -6.48
CA ALA A 130 4.24 -19.34 -5.48
C ALA A 130 3.00 -19.00 -4.64
N LYS A 131 2.84 -17.75 -4.26
CA LYS A 131 1.64 -17.29 -3.53
C LYS A 131 0.37 -17.42 -4.38
N ASP A 132 0.44 -17.04 -5.64
CA ASP A 132 -0.70 -17.13 -6.54
C ASP A 132 -1.15 -18.58 -6.75
N LEU A 133 -0.18 -19.50 -6.90
CA LEU A 133 -0.46 -20.93 -7.06
C LEU A 133 -1.10 -21.50 -5.79
N GLU A 134 -0.59 -21.12 -4.63
CA GLU A 134 -1.18 -21.55 -3.35
C GLU A 134 -2.61 -21.05 -3.20
N HIS A 135 -2.85 -19.80 -3.55
CA HIS A 135 -4.19 -19.22 -3.49
C HIS A 135 -5.17 -19.96 -4.42
N ARG A 136 -4.75 -20.29 -5.64
CA ARG A 136 -5.56 -21.04 -6.59
C ARG A 136 -5.87 -22.44 -6.08
N LYS A 137 -4.88 -23.10 -5.48
CA LYS A 137 -5.04 -24.41 -4.89
C LYS A 137 -6.10 -24.38 -3.77
N ASN A 138 -6.02 -23.41 -2.87
CA ASN A 138 -6.98 -23.26 -1.80
C ASN A 138 -8.39 -22.99 -2.32
N LYS A 139 -8.51 -22.18 -3.37
CA LYS A 139 -9.78 -21.89 -4.00
C LYS A 139 -10.42 -23.14 -4.63
N LEU A 140 -9.61 -23.97 -5.29
CA LEU A 140 -10.08 -25.22 -5.87
C LEU A 140 -10.54 -26.20 -4.79
N GLN A 141 -9.83 -26.29 -3.68
CA GLN A 141 -10.20 -27.11 -2.55
C GLN A 141 -11.56 -26.71 -1.97
N VAL A 142 -11.82 -25.40 -1.87
CA VAL A 142 -13.10 -24.88 -1.40
C VAL A 142 -14.23 -25.27 -2.36
N ILE A 143 -14.01 -25.17 -3.67
CA ILE A 143 -14.99 -25.56 -4.69
C ILE A 143 -15.29 -27.06 -4.59
N ASP A 144 -14.26 -27.89 -4.49
CA ASP A 144 -14.41 -29.33 -4.36
C ASP A 144 -15.16 -29.70 -3.08
N GLY A 145 -14.86 -29.03 -1.99
CA GLY A 145 -15.59 -29.21 -0.74
C GLY A 145 -17.05 -28.85 -0.84
N GLY A 146 -17.41 -27.89 -1.67
CA GLY A 146 -18.79 -27.47 -1.90
C GLY A 146 -19.60 -28.43 -2.74
N LYS A 147 -18.97 -29.37 -3.41
CA LYS A 147 -19.64 -30.38 -4.26
C LYS A 147 -20.08 -31.62 -3.47
N LYS A 148 -19.70 -31.71 -2.27
CA LYS A 148 -20.12 -32.83 -1.42
C LYS A 148 -21.59 -32.66 -0.93
#